data_08f25bbcd967157bca936609a9e4fe62
#
_entry.id   08f25bbcd967157bca936609a9e4fe62
#
_cell.length_a   1.000
_cell.length_b   1.000
_cell.length_c   1.000
_cell.angle_alpha   90.00
_cell.angle_beta   90.00
_cell.angle_gamma   90.00
#
_symmetry.space_group_name_H-M   'P 1'
#
loop_
_entity.id
_entity.type
_entity.pdbx_description
1 polymer ?
#
loop_
_entity_poly.entity_id
_entity_poly.type
_entity_poly.pdbx_seq_one_letter_code
_entity_poly.pdbx_strand_id
1 'polypeptide(L)'
;ILGESFAENQPEQPACIPAAPASAAAPASIATPAPAAAPASEEAAITETICELSCNVDDMTGEDIAFAIEIFLQNGALDAFTVPCTMKKGRPGVLVTVLCKDPDQKQMTRLILQHTTTLGVRTAIKKRWVLSRTESETVIPDDMLANVTAPDMPAGSKAHELKTTGNDCTIRSKTSTGFGITRNKYEHDDLEKIARTYGLTLAQVRALLADLHQSQ
;
A
#
# COMPACT_ATOMS: atom_id res chain seq x y z
N ILE A 1 -58.79 27.05 -0.61
CA ILE A 1 -58.60 28.38 -0.01
C ILE A 1 -57.31 28.32 0.78
N LEU A 2 -56.42 29.25 0.43
CA LEU A 2 -55.16 29.67 1.03
C LEU A 2 -53.93 28.80 0.72
N GLY A 3 -53.15 29.36 -0.25
CA GLY A 3 -51.75 29.04 -0.46
C GLY A 3 -50.89 29.76 0.58
N GLU A 4 -49.86 29.12 1.05
CA GLU A 4 -48.73 29.75 1.69
C GLU A 4 -47.45 29.42 0.89
N SER A 5 -46.85 30.49 0.37
CA SER A 5 -45.59 30.52 -0.35
C SER A 5 -44.47 30.41 0.68
N PHE A 6 -43.64 29.38 0.60
CA PHE A 6 -42.39 29.31 1.33
C PHE A 6 -41.32 30.09 0.57
N ALA A 7 -40.90 31.22 1.18
CA ALA A 7 -39.77 32.01 0.72
C ALA A 7 -38.47 31.28 1.05
N GLU A 8 -37.66 31.08 0.03
CA GLU A 8 -36.27 30.56 0.08
C GLU A 8 -35.37 31.56 0.82
N ASN A 9 -34.83 31.15 1.95
CA ASN A 9 -33.88 31.92 2.72
C ASN A 9 -32.46 31.50 2.30
N GLN A 10 -31.81 32.35 1.49
CA GLN A 10 -30.40 32.17 1.16
C GLN A 10 -29.51 32.71 2.28
N PRO A 11 -28.43 32.01 2.69
CA PRO A 11 -27.49 32.57 3.66
C PRO A 11 -26.57 33.60 3.01
N GLU A 12 -26.47 34.76 3.67
CA GLU A 12 -25.60 35.89 3.30
C GLU A 12 -24.12 35.51 3.39
N GLN A 13 -23.35 35.92 2.36
CA GLN A 13 -21.89 35.82 2.35
C GLN A 13 -21.27 36.91 3.23
N PRO A 14 -20.21 36.63 4.02
CA PRO A 14 -19.52 37.65 4.79
C PRO A 14 -18.67 38.57 3.89
N ALA A 15 -18.79 39.88 4.16
CA ALA A 15 -18.10 40.93 3.43
C ALA A 15 -16.58 40.92 3.63
N CYS A 16 -15.87 41.16 2.51
CA CYS A 16 -14.42 41.39 2.49
C CYS A 16 -14.02 42.67 3.16
N ILE A 17 -13.09 42.65 4.10
CA ILE A 17 -12.43 43.80 4.72
C ILE A 17 -11.29 44.28 3.82
N PRO A 18 -11.20 45.59 3.46
CA PRO A 18 -10.08 46.10 2.66
C PRO A 18 -8.83 46.31 3.53
N ALA A 19 -7.67 45.85 3.01
CA ALA A 19 -6.36 46.05 3.62
C ALA A 19 -5.86 47.49 3.42
N ALA A 20 -5.23 48.05 4.47
CA ALA A 20 -4.60 49.36 4.46
C ALA A 20 -3.23 49.32 3.74
N PRO A 21 -2.73 50.45 3.16
CA PRO A 21 -1.50 50.48 2.39
C PRO A 21 -0.25 50.52 3.29
N ALA A 22 0.71 49.68 2.98
CA ALA A 22 2.04 49.67 3.64
C ALA A 22 2.98 50.67 3.02
N SER A 23 3.67 51.37 3.89
CA SER A 23 4.71 52.41 3.66
C SER A 23 5.95 51.84 2.94
N ALA A 24 6.51 52.62 2.01
CA ALA A 24 7.72 52.34 1.28
C ALA A 24 9.00 52.53 2.15
N ALA A 25 9.89 51.56 2.14
CA ALA A 25 11.28 51.69 2.56
C ALA A 25 12.23 51.25 1.42
N ALA A 26 13.24 52.07 1.15
CA ALA A 26 14.16 51.96 0.04
C ALA A 26 15.23 50.85 0.18
N PRO A 27 16.03 50.52 -0.88
CA PRO A 27 16.55 49.19 -1.11
C PRO A 27 17.94 48.95 -0.47
N ALA A 28 18.13 47.80 0.15
CA ALA A 28 19.43 47.27 0.53
C ALA A 28 19.95 46.35 -0.60
N SER A 29 21.24 46.50 -0.86
CA SER A 29 22.06 45.83 -1.86
C SER A 29 21.82 44.31 -1.97
N ILE A 30 21.56 43.84 -3.19
CA ILE A 30 21.31 42.45 -3.53
C ILE A 30 22.66 41.73 -3.71
N ALA A 31 23.01 40.85 -2.78
CA ALA A 31 23.98 39.80 -3.04
C ALA A 31 23.28 38.74 -3.92
N THR A 32 23.89 38.44 -5.06
CA THR A 32 23.44 37.43 -6.01
C THR A 32 23.42 36.07 -5.31
N PRO A 33 22.28 35.39 -5.17
CA PRO A 33 22.29 34.02 -4.67
C PRO A 33 22.87 33.10 -5.74
N ALA A 34 23.70 32.16 -5.31
CA ALA A 34 24.18 31.06 -6.13
C ALA A 34 22.98 30.33 -6.78
N PRO A 35 23.14 29.73 -7.97
CA PRO A 35 22.05 29.08 -8.66
C PRO A 35 21.49 28.00 -7.75
N ALA A 36 20.20 28.15 -7.41
CA ALA A 36 19.43 27.12 -6.72
C ALA A 36 19.53 25.83 -7.51
N ALA A 37 19.92 24.75 -6.83
CA ALA A 37 19.86 23.42 -7.40
C ALA A 37 18.47 23.24 -8.04
N ALA A 38 18.45 22.84 -9.30
CA ALA A 38 17.23 22.56 -10.03
C ALA A 38 16.32 21.67 -9.16
N PRO A 39 15.01 21.92 -9.11
CA PRO A 39 14.11 21.05 -8.37
C PRO A 39 14.31 19.64 -8.93
N ALA A 40 14.63 18.69 -8.05
CA ALA A 40 14.68 17.28 -8.38
C ALA A 40 13.38 16.96 -9.10
N SER A 41 13.50 16.54 -10.35
CA SER A 41 12.41 16.32 -11.28
C SER A 41 11.25 15.58 -10.58
N GLU A 42 10.02 16.04 -10.78
CA GLU A 42 8.76 15.34 -10.44
C GLU A 42 8.66 13.98 -11.16
N GLU A 43 9.73 13.58 -11.83
CA GLU A 43 9.89 12.37 -12.61
C GLU A 43 9.92 11.14 -11.72
N ALA A 44 8.93 10.33 -11.93
CA ALA A 44 8.74 8.92 -11.61
C ALA A 44 7.50 8.57 -10.76
N ALA A 45 6.56 9.50 -10.56
CA ALA A 45 5.25 9.08 -10.10
C ALA A 45 4.36 8.78 -11.33
N ILE A 46 3.80 7.59 -11.35
CA ILE A 46 2.94 7.14 -12.43
C ILE A 46 1.49 7.38 -12.01
N THR A 47 0.70 8.01 -12.88
CA THR A 47 -0.75 8.05 -12.71
C THR A 47 -1.34 6.87 -13.46
N GLU A 48 -2.03 6.01 -12.75
CA GLU A 48 -2.76 4.89 -13.36
C GLU A 48 -4.26 4.96 -13.04
N THR A 49 -5.04 4.31 -13.89
CA THR A 49 -6.49 4.18 -13.72
C THR A 49 -6.80 2.78 -13.22
N ILE A 50 -7.60 2.70 -12.17
CA ILE A 50 -8.09 1.45 -11.61
C ILE A 50 -9.61 1.47 -11.51
N CYS A 51 -10.20 0.30 -11.50
CA CYS A 51 -11.61 0.09 -11.20
C CYS A 51 -11.76 -0.39 -9.76
N GLU A 52 -12.59 0.32 -8.99
CA GLU A 52 -13.02 -0.10 -7.66
C GLU A 52 -14.41 -0.70 -7.77
N LEU A 53 -14.54 -1.95 -7.35
CA LEU A 53 -15.79 -2.70 -7.27
C LEU A 53 -16.16 -2.86 -5.81
N SER A 54 -17.40 -2.59 -5.44
CA SER A 54 -17.82 -2.73 -4.05
C SER A 54 -19.24 -3.27 -3.91
N CYS A 55 -19.44 -4.07 -2.89
CA CYS A 55 -20.76 -4.58 -2.51
C CYS A 55 -20.89 -4.67 -0.99
N ASN A 56 -22.11 -4.75 -0.49
CA ASN A 56 -22.38 -4.97 0.92
C ASN A 56 -23.04 -6.33 1.10
N VAL A 57 -22.61 -7.06 2.11
CA VAL A 57 -23.15 -8.37 2.49
C VAL A 57 -23.46 -8.39 3.98
N ASP A 58 -24.59 -8.99 4.38
CA ASP A 58 -25.04 -9.11 5.78
C ASP A 58 -25.46 -10.55 6.16
N ASP A 59 -25.19 -11.49 5.27
CA ASP A 59 -25.62 -12.90 5.37
C ASP A 59 -24.52 -13.89 4.97
N MET A 60 -23.24 -13.47 5.02
CA MET A 60 -22.10 -14.35 4.80
C MET A 60 -21.27 -14.52 6.08
N THR A 61 -20.67 -15.69 6.25
CA THR A 61 -19.70 -15.94 7.30
C THR A 61 -18.36 -15.28 6.99
N GLY A 62 -17.55 -15.03 8.02
CA GLY A 62 -16.19 -14.51 7.82
C GLY A 62 -15.30 -15.45 6.98
N GLU A 63 -15.50 -16.75 7.10
CA GLU A 63 -14.79 -17.78 6.33
C GLU A 63 -15.15 -17.75 4.85
N ASP A 64 -16.44 -17.61 4.54
CA ASP A 64 -16.91 -17.48 3.15
C ASP A 64 -16.36 -16.20 2.49
N ILE A 65 -16.35 -15.10 3.25
CA ILE A 65 -15.79 -13.84 2.77
C ILE A 65 -14.27 -13.97 2.53
N ALA A 66 -13.53 -14.61 3.44
CA ALA A 66 -12.11 -14.84 3.30
C ALA A 66 -11.79 -15.68 2.05
N PHE A 67 -12.57 -16.74 1.82
CA PHE A 67 -12.44 -17.56 0.63
C PHE A 67 -12.74 -16.77 -0.66
N ALA A 68 -13.80 -15.94 -0.65
CA ALA A 68 -14.10 -15.09 -1.80
C ALA A 68 -12.95 -14.12 -2.12
N ILE A 69 -12.35 -13.49 -1.10
CA ILE A 69 -11.19 -12.58 -1.26
C ILE A 69 -10.00 -13.32 -1.88
N GLU A 70 -9.71 -14.54 -1.42
CA GLU A 70 -8.64 -15.36 -1.98
C GLU A 70 -8.87 -15.62 -3.48
N ILE A 71 -10.10 -15.99 -3.86
CA ILE A 71 -10.48 -16.18 -5.27
C ILE A 71 -10.28 -14.89 -6.09
N PHE A 72 -10.66 -13.72 -5.57
CA PHE A 72 -10.48 -12.46 -6.29
C PHE A 72 -8.99 -12.18 -6.54
N LEU A 73 -8.13 -12.34 -5.53
CA LEU A 73 -6.70 -12.12 -5.64
C LEU A 73 -6.05 -13.11 -6.62
N GLN A 74 -6.42 -14.40 -6.58
CA GLN A 74 -5.93 -15.41 -7.50
C GLN A 74 -6.33 -15.15 -8.95
N ASN A 75 -7.43 -14.43 -9.17
CA ASN A 75 -7.94 -14.08 -10.50
C ASN A 75 -7.59 -12.65 -10.97
N GLY A 76 -6.57 -12.04 -10.35
CA GLY A 76 -5.97 -10.80 -10.85
C GLY A 76 -6.51 -9.52 -10.23
N ALA A 77 -7.24 -9.59 -9.10
CA ALA A 77 -7.48 -8.40 -8.32
C ALA A 77 -6.15 -7.78 -7.89
N LEU A 78 -6.04 -6.46 -8.00
CA LEU A 78 -4.89 -5.70 -7.50
C LEU A 78 -4.86 -5.65 -5.98
N ASP A 79 -6.06 -5.64 -5.38
CA ASP A 79 -6.28 -5.70 -3.93
C ASP A 79 -7.73 -6.11 -3.66
N ALA A 80 -7.98 -6.73 -2.51
CA ALA A 80 -9.33 -7.05 -2.03
C ALA A 80 -9.34 -6.97 -0.51
N PHE A 81 -10.29 -6.21 0.03
CA PHE A 81 -10.39 -6.00 1.47
C PHE A 81 -11.83 -5.79 1.92
N THR A 82 -12.04 -5.84 3.22
CA THR A 82 -13.34 -5.67 3.85
C THR A 82 -13.33 -4.58 4.91
N VAL A 83 -14.49 -3.91 5.05
CA VAL A 83 -14.73 -2.93 6.11
C VAL A 83 -16.04 -3.29 6.81
N PRO A 84 -16.05 -3.48 8.13
CA PRO A 84 -17.29 -3.66 8.89
C PRO A 84 -18.20 -2.44 8.75
N CYS A 85 -19.49 -2.67 8.56
CA CYS A 85 -20.47 -1.60 8.44
C CYS A 85 -21.79 -1.96 9.09
N THR A 86 -22.63 -0.97 9.37
CA THR A 86 -24.01 -1.18 9.76
C THR A 86 -24.91 -0.92 8.55
N MET A 87 -25.69 -1.92 8.21
CA MET A 87 -26.64 -1.88 7.09
C MET A 87 -28.03 -1.44 7.55
N LYS A 88 -28.96 -1.26 6.60
CA LYS A 88 -30.37 -0.94 6.88
C LYS A 88 -30.95 -1.85 7.95
N LYS A 89 -31.88 -1.34 8.76
CA LYS A 89 -32.50 -2.02 9.90
C LYS A 89 -31.53 -2.41 11.03
N GLY A 90 -30.34 -1.72 11.11
CA GLY A 90 -29.36 -1.96 12.17
C GLY A 90 -28.61 -3.29 12.05
N ARG A 91 -28.61 -3.95 10.89
CA ARG A 91 -27.90 -5.22 10.72
C ARG A 91 -26.39 -5.00 10.60
N PRO A 92 -25.57 -5.77 11.33
CA PRO A 92 -24.16 -5.82 11.06
C PRO A 92 -23.92 -6.36 9.65
N GLY A 93 -22.99 -5.80 8.94
CA GLY A 93 -22.62 -6.24 7.61
C GLY A 93 -21.17 -5.90 7.28
N VAL A 94 -20.76 -6.26 6.09
CA VAL A 94 -19.41 -6.06 5.59
C VAL A 94 -19.48 -5.39 4.22
N LEU A 95 -18.75 -4.30 4.07
CA LEU A 95 -18.42 -3.74 2.77
C LEU A 95 -17.23 -4.51 2.20
N VAL A 96 -17.44 -5.24 1.11
CA VAL A 96 -16.38 -5.89 0.34
C VAL A 96 -15.95 -4.93 -0.76
N THR A 97 -14.64 -4.67 -0.87
CA THR A 97 -14.07 -3.81 -1.91
C THR A 97 -12.98 -4.58 -2.65
N VAL A 98 -13.03 -4.54 -3.97
CA VAL A 98 -12.06 -5.19 -4.86
C VAL A 98 -11.53 -4.16 -5.84
N LEU A 99 -10.20 -4.07 -5.96
CA LEU A 99 -9.52 -3.22 -6.91
C LEU A 99 -9.03 -4.08 -8.08
N CYS A 100 -9.29 -3.66 -9.30
CA CYS A 100 -8.80 -4.34 -10.49
C CYS A 100 -8.41 -3.35 -11.59
N LYS A 101 -7.76 -3.84 -12.63
CA LYS A 101 -7.54 -3.06 -13.85
C LYS A 101 -8.87 -2.88 -14.60
N ASP A 102 -8.99 -1.79 -15.33
CA ASP A 102 -10.23 -1.48 -16.08
C ASP A 102 -10.67 -2.62 -17.04
N PRO A 103 -9.78 -3.28 -17.80
CA PRO A 103 -10.17 -4.41 -18.66
C PRO A 103 -10.74 -5.60 -17.89
N ASP A 104 -10.35 -5.80 -16.64
CA ASP A 104 -10.72 -6.95 -15.82
C ASP A 104 -12.04 -6.74 -15.05
N GLN A 105 -12.63 -5.54 -15.14
CA GLN A 105 -13.84 -5.13 -14.42
C GLN A 105 -14.97 -6.16 -14.57
N LYS A 106 -15.27 -6.57 -15.79
CA LYS A 106 -16.40 -7.47 -16.08
C LYS A 106 -16.18 -8.86 -15.50
N GLN A 107 -14.97 -9.39 -15.61
CA GLN A 107 -14.60 -10.67 -15.03
C GLN A 107 -14.71 -10.62 -13.50
N MET A 108 -14.14 -9.59 -12.90
CA MET A 108 -14.15 -9.42 -11.44
C MET A 108 -15.56 -9.23 -10.89
N THR A 109 -16.41 -8.45 -11.58
CA THR A 109 -17.82 -8.30 -11.22
C THR A 109 -18.54 -9.66 -11.21
N ARG A 110 -18.26 -10.51 -12.22
CA ARG A 110 -18.84 -11.86 -12.27
C ARG A 110 -18.39 -12.71 -11.08
N LEU A 111 -17.10 -12.68 -10.72
CA LEU A 111 -16.58 -13.41 -9.57
C LEU A 111 -17.21 -12.93 -8.27
N ILE A 112 -17.38 -11.62 -8.08
CA ILE A 112 -18.05 -11.07 -6.89
C ILE A 112 -19.48 -11.60 -6.79
N LEU A 113 -20.26 -11.54 -7.86
CA LEU A 113 -21.64 -12.06 -7.88
C LEU A 113 -21.72 -13.58 -7.68
N GLN A 114 -20.68 -14.31 -8.08
CA GLN A 114 -20.63 -15.77 -7.95
C GLN A 114 -20.22 -16.23 -6.54
N HIS A 115 -19.32 -15.50 -5.89
CA HIS A 115 -18.71 -15.90 -4.62
C HIS A 115 -19.22 -15.10 -3.41
N THR A 116 -20.20 -14.22 -3.61
CA THR A 116 -20.88 -13.52 -2.52
C THR A 116 -22.39 -13.61 -2.68
N THR A 117 -23.12 -13.29 -1.62
CA THR A 117 -24.59 -13.23 -1.64
C THR A 117 -25.14 -11.93 -2.19
N THR A 118 -24.26 -10.98 -2.59
CA THR A 118 -24.71 -9.68 -3.10
C THR A 118 -25.53 -9.82 -4.39
N LEU A 119 -26.54 -8.98 -4.52
CA LEU A 119 -27.37 -8.89 -5.74
C LEU A 119 -26.89 -7.79 -6.70
N GLY A 120 -25.87 -7.02 -6.29
CA GLY A 120 -25.37 -5.93 -7.12
C GLY A 120 -24.01 -5.42 -6.68
N VAL A 121 -23.22 -5.01 -7.67
CA VAL A 121 -21.85 -4.49 -7.49
C VAL A 121 -21.83 -3.04 -7.96
N ARG A 122 -21.36 -2.13 -7.10
CA ARG A 122 -21.07 -0.74 -7.47
C ARG A 122 -19.71 -0.67 -8.11
N THR A 123 -19.58 0.17 -9.14
CA THR A 123 -18.31 0.37 -9.85
C THR A 123 -17.92 1.84 -9.84
N ALA A 124 -16.63 2.11 -9.65
CA ALA A 124 -16.08 3.44 -9.75
C ALA A 124 -14.70 3.39 -10.40
N ILE A 125 -14.48 4.22 -11.41
CA ILE A 125 -13.15 4.39 -12.02
C ILE A 125 -12.42 5.45 -11.23
N LYS A 126 -11.22 5.11 -10.74
CA LYS A 126 -10.39 5.98 -9.91
C LYS A 126 -9.01 6.15 -10.52
N LYS A 127 -8.46 7.34 -10.41
CA LYS A 127 -7.05 7.61 -10.68
C LYS A 127 -6.28 7.45 -9.38
N ARG A 128 -5.12 6.79 -9.43
CA ARG A 128 -4.18 6.72 -8.31
C ARG A 128 -2.78 7.11 -8.74
N TRP A 129 -2.06 7.71 -7.83
CA TRP A 129 -0.63 7.96 -7.97
C TRP A 129 0.14 6.77 -7.40
N VAL A 130 1.09 6.25 -8.14
CA VAL A 130 1.95 5.15 -7.69
C VAL A 130 3.40 5.53 -7.89
N LEU A 131 4.26 5.09 -6.99
CA LEU A 131 5.69 5.19 -7.16
C LEU A 131 6.15 4.24 -8.26
N SER A 132 7.10 4.66 -9.09
CA SER A 132 7.79 3.77 -10.02
C SER A 132 8.45 2.62 -9.23
N ARG A 133 8.33 1.40 -9.70
CA ARG A 133 8.84 0.22 -8.99
C ARG A 133 9.86 -0.51 -9.83
N THR A 134 11.00 -0.81 -9.23
CA THR A 134 12.07 -1.65 -9.79
C THR A 134 12.26 -2.85 -8.88
N GLU A 135 12.33 -4.04 -9.46
CA GLU A 135 12.65 -5.26 -8.73
C GLU A 135 14.15 -5.54 -8.88
N SER A 136 14.77 -5.98 -7.82
CA SER A 136 16.17 -6.38 -7.78
C SER A 136 16.35 -7.61 -6.87
N GLU A 137 17.41 -8.35 -7.11
CA GLU A 137 17.81 -9.49 -6.30
C GLU A 137 19.14 -9.17 -5.62
N THR A 138 19.23 -9.50 -4.35
CA THR A 138 20.43 -9.34 -3.54
C THR A 138 20.88 -10.73 -3.10
N VAL A 139 22.15 -11.04 -3.30
CA VAL A 139 22.75 -12.27 -2.81
C VAL A 139 23.25 -12.06 -1.39
N ILE A 140 22.87 -12.91 -0.47
CA ILE A 140 23.35 -12.93 0.91
C ILE A 140 24.37 -14.05 1.01
N PRO A 141 25.63 -13.74 1.31
CA PRO A 141 26.66 -14.74 1.49
C PRO A 141 26.34 -15.70 2.64
N ASP A 142 26.60 -16.98 2.44
CA ASP A 142 26.27 -18.04 3.41
C ASP A 142 27.01 -17.86 4.77
N ASP A 143 28.21 -17.28 4.74
CA ASP A 143 28.98 -16.96 5.93
C ASP A 143 28.34 -15.88 6.81
N MET A 144 27.62 -14.93 6.24
CA MET A 144 26.86 -13.94 6.99
C MET A 144 25.67 -14.56 7.73
N LEU A 145 24.98 -15.51 7.09
CA LEU A 145 23.86 -16.22 7.67
C LEU A 145 24.29 -17.20 8.76
N ALA A 146 25.45 -17.87 8.57
CA ALA A 146 26.00 -18.81 9.52
C ALA A 146 26.53 -18.15 10.82
N ASN A 147 26.97 -16.89 10.73
CA ASN A 147 27.52 -16.15 11.87
C ASN A 147 26.44 -15.51 12.77
N VAL A 148 25.18 -15.48 12.35
CA VAL A 148 24.07 -15.00 13.20
C VAL A 148 23.63 -16.16 14.09
N THR A 149 24.22 -16.25 15.29
CA THR A 149 23.78 -17.18 16.31
C THR A 149 22.38 -16.84 16.76
N ALA A 150 21.44 -17.79 16.63
CA ALA A 150 20.14 -17.70 17.27
C ALA A 150 20.34 -17.72 18.79
N PRO A 151 20.00 -16.66 19.54
CA PRO A 151 20.00 -16.74 20.98
C PRO A 151 18.91 -17.73 21.39
N ASP A 152 19.25 -18.73 22.18
CA ASP A 152 18.33 -19.68 22.84
C ASP A 152 17.63 -20.75 21.97
N MET A 153 18.31 -21.37 21.02
CA MET A 153 17.83 -22.66 20.52
C MET A 153 18.39 -23.79 21.40
N PRO A 154 17.53 -24.68 21.97
CA PRO A 154 18.02 -25.81 22.74
C PRO A 154 18.92 -26.69 21.87
N ALA A 155 20.06 -27.08 22.43
CA ALA A 155 21.00 -28.01 21.80
C ALA A 155 20.25 -29.29 21.38
N GLY A 156 20.17 -29.55 20.05
CA GLY A 156 19.45 -30.68 19.49
C GLY A 156 18.28 -30.33 18.58
N SER A 157 18.00 -29.05 18.33
CA SER A 157 17.04 -28.69 17.30
C SER A 157 17.62 -28.96 15.88
N LYS A 158 16.78 -29.48 14.98
CA LYS A 158 17.16 -29.82 13.60
C LYS A 158 17.79 -28.67 12.78
N ALA A 159 17.68 -27.42 13.26
CA ALA A 159 18.32 -26.26 12.67
C ALA A 159 19.85 -26.28 12.76
N HIS A 160 20.43 -27.04 13.70
CA HIS A 160 21.88 -27.18 13.82
C HIS A 160 22.46 -28.18 12.80
N GLU A 161 21.65 -29.05 12.21
CA GLU A 161 22.06 -30.01 11.19
C GLU A 161 21.96 -29.50 9.74
N LEU A 162 21.25 -28.38 9.53
CA LEU A 162 21.20 -27.69 8.22
C LEU A 162 22.46 -26.82 8.01
N LYS A 163 23.61 -27.43 8.23
CA LYS A 163 24.91 -26.86 7.89
C LYS A 163 25.02 -26.69 6.38
N THR A 164 25.22 -25.44 5.98
CA THR A 164 26.01 -25.04 4.80
C THR A 164 25.81 -25.95 3.56
N THR A 165 24.74 -25.65 2.82
CA THR A 165 24.63 -26.22 1.46
C THR A 165 25.52 -25.49 0.45
N GLY A 166 26.37 -24.56 0.89
CA GLY A 166 27.30 -23.85 0.00
C GLY A 166 26.64 -23.03 -1.11
N ASN A 167 25.37 -22.75 -0.99
CA ASN A 167 24.62 -21.93 -1.95
C ASN A 167 24.26 -20.59 -1.32
N ASP A 168 24.77 -19.53 -1.89
CA ASP A 168 24.37 -18.16 -1.58
C ASP A 168 22.84 -18.04 -1.61
N CYS A 169 22.28 -17.37 -0.61
CA CYS A 169 20.84 -17.16 -0.51
C CYS A 169 20.45 -15.88 -1.23
N THR A 170 19.53 -15.97 -2.17
CA THR A 170 19.04 -14.80 -2.90
C THR A 170 17.74 -14.29 -2.28
N ILE A 171 17.65 -12.96 -2.08
CA ILE A 171 16.45 -12.28 -1.63
C ILE A 171 16.03 -11.23 -2.64
N ARG A 172 14.75 -11.23 -2.98
CA ARG A 172 14.15 -10.22 -3.86
C ARG A 172 13.80 -8.99 -3.08
N SER A 173 14.07 -7.84 -3.66
CA SER A 173 13.67 -6.54 -3.13
C SER A 173 12.96 -5.71 -4.17
N LYS A 174 12.08 -4.83 -3.70
CA LYS A 174 11.35 -3.85 -4.50
C LYS A 174 11.74 -2.45 -4.05
N THR A 175 12.37 -1.70 -4.96
CA THR A 175 12.65 -0.28 -4.77
C THR A 175 11.56 0.52 -5.44
N SER A 176 10.93 1.41 -4.68
CA SER A 176 9.88 2.29 -5.16
C SER A 176 10.33 3.74 -5.07
N THR A 177 10.29 4.48 -6.19
CA THR A 177 10.77 5.86 -6.30
C THR A 177 9.73 6.78 -6.90
N GLY A 178 9.68 8.02 -6.43
CA GLY A 178 8.80 9.07 -6.95
C GLY A 178 8.59 10.18 -5.93
N PHE A 179 8.28 11.38 -6.37
CA PHE A 179 8.07 12.55 -5.51
C PHE A 179 9.26 12.83 -4.55
N GLY A 180 10.49 12.55 -4.97
CA GLY A 180 11.66 12.66 -4.11
C GLY A 180 11.75 11.62 -2.99
N ILE A 181 10.92 10.57 -3.03
CA ILE A 181 10.87 9.51 -2.03
C ILE A 181 11.45 8.23 -2.65
N THR A 182 12.32 7.56 -1.90
CA THR A 182 12.78 6.21 -2.23
C THR A 182 12.45 5.28 -1.07
N ARG A 183 11.83 4.13 -1.38
CA ARG A 183 11.50 3.08 -0.42
C ARG A 183 12.00 1.74 -0.93
N ASN A 184 12.71 1.02 -0.08
CA ASN A 184 13.13 -0.34 -0.36
C ASN A 184 12.37 -1.32 0.54
N LYS A 185 11.90 -2.41 -0.02
CA LYS A 185 11.18 -3.46 0.71
C LYS A 185 11.59 -4.83 0.17
N TYR A 186 11.99 -5.71 1.06
CA TYR A 186 12.24 -7.11 0.74
C TYR A 186 10.95 -7.90 0.66
N GLU A 187 10.90 -8.93 -0.18
CA GLU A 187 9.79 -9.85 -0.26
C GLU A 187 9.64 -10.63 1.04
N HIS A 188 8.42 -10.66 1.57
CA HIS A 188 8.14 -11.29 2.85
C HIS A 188 8.39 -12.80 2.82
N ASP A 189 8.01 -13.46 1.73
CA ASP A 189 8.15 -14.89 1.55
C ASP A 189 9.62 -15.31 1.55
N ASP A 190 10.50 -14.48 0.96
CA ASP A 190 11.93 -14.73 0.97
C ASP A 190 12.53 -14.54 2.37
N LEU A 191 12.09 -13.48 3.11
CA LEU A 191 12.47 -13.29 4.51
C LEU A 191 12.04 -14.48 5.37
N GLU A 192 10.82 -14.95 5.20
CA GLU A 192 10.27 -16.09 5.94
C GLU A 192 11.04 -17.39 5.63
N LYS A 193 11.35 -17.62 4.34
CA LYS A 193 12.16 -18.77 3.91
C LYS A 193 13.54 -18.76 4.56
N ILE A 194 14.23 -17.62 4.55
CA ILE A 194 15.53 -17.45 5.19
C ILE A 194 15.43 -17.70 6.70
N ALA A 195 14.46 -17.04 7.36
CA ALA A 195 14.23 -17.19 8.80
C ALA A 195 14.02 -18.66 9.18
N ARG A 196 13.20 -19.39 8.46
CA ARG A 196 12.94 -20.83 8.69
C ARG A 196 14.17 -21.71 8.41
N THR A 197 14.89 -21.42 7.32
CA THR A 197 16.07 -22.23 6.91
C THR A 197 17.20 -22.12 7.92
N TYR A 198 17.45 -20.92 8.43
CA TYR A 198 18.58 -20.65 9.34
C TYR A 198 18.20 -20.58 10.82
N GLY A 199 16.93 -20.82 11.17
CA GLY A 199 16.45 -20.76 12.54
C GLY A 199 16.47 -19.34 13.13
N LEU A 200 16.37 -18.31 12.31
CA LEU A 200 16.41 -16.90 12.68
C LEU A 200 15.02 -16.32 12.87
N THR A 201 14.93 -15.27 13.64
CA THR A 201 13.72 -14.42 13.67
C THR A 201 13.70 -13.50 12.44
N LEU A 202 12.51 -13.08 12.02
CA LEU A 202 12.38 -12.08 10.94
C LEU A 202 13.10 -10.76 11.24
N ALA A 203 13.21 -10.39 12.53
CA ALA A 203 13.94 -9.21 12.96
C ALA A 203 15.46 -9.36 12.72
N GLN A 204 16.02 -10.52 13.04
CA GLN A 204 17.44 -10.83 12.81
C GLN A 204 17.76 -10.83 11.31
N VAL A 205 16.92 -11.45 10.48
CA VAL A 205 17.10 -11.41 9.02
C VAL A 205 17.08 -9.96 8.49
N ARG A 206 16.16 -9.11 8.97
CA ARG A 206 16.11 -7.70 8.58
C ARG A 206 17.32 -6.90 9.03
N ALA A 207 17.85 -7.15 10.24
CA ALA A 207 19.07 -6.49 10.74
C ALA A 207 20.27 -6.86 9.86
N LEU A 208 20.43 -8.13 9.53
CA LEU A 208 21.48 -8.63 8.65
C LEU A 208 21.46 -7.96 7.27
N LEU A 209 20.26 -7.77 6.70
CA LEU A 209 20.09 -7.08 5.41
C LEU A 209 20.40 -5.58 5.51
N ALA A 210 20.14 -4.96 6.65
CA ALA A 210 20.48 -3.56 6.88
C ALA A 210 22.01 -3.36 6.91
N ASP A 211 22.74 -4.27 7.55
CA ASP A 211 24.21 -4.24 7.61
C ASP A 211 24.85 -4.46 6.22
N LEU A 212 24.25 -5.34 5.40
CA LEU A 212 24.68 -5.56 4.01
C LEU A 212 24.57 -4.29 3.16
N HIS A 213 23.54 -3.47 3.37
CA HIS A 213 23.35 -2.21 2.63
C HIS A 213 24.29 -1.09 3.07
N GLN A 214 24.83 -1.13 4.29
CA GLN A 214 25.80 -0.14 4.77
C GLN A 214 27.22 -0.46 4.31
N SER A 215 27.46 -1.67 3.85
CA SER A 215 28.79 -2.16 3.44
C SER A 215 29.04 -2.04 1.93
N GLN A 216 28.04 -1.59 1.15
CA GLN A 216 28.11 -1.32 -0.30
C GLN A 216 28.10 0.20 -0.56
#